data_45d0a7eb3521d43f6838bad2c562f9c0
#
_entry.id   45d0a7eb3521d43f6838bad2c562f9c0
#
_cell.length_a   1.000
_cell.length_b   1.000
_cell.length_c   1.000
_cell.angle_alpha   90.00
_cell.angle_beta   90.00
_cell.angle_gamma   90.00
#
_symmetry.space_group_name_H-M   'P 1'
#
loop_
_entity.id
_entity.type
_entity.pdbx_description
1 polymer ?
#
loop_
_entity_poly.entity_id
_entity_poly.type
_entity_poly.pdbx_seq_one_letter_code
_entity_poly.pdbx_strand_id
1 'polypeptide(L)' 'MRVATWNLNGIRAAHRKGLSDFTNRIDADVWLFQEVRALPEQMPDGWQPPEGHDVIWHPAQKKGYSGVMTCSR' A
#
# COMPACT_ATOMS: atom_id res chain seq x y z
N MET A 1 -16.41 11.86 -0.99
CA MET A 1 -15.42 10.74 -0.99
C MET A 1 -14.03 11.30 -1.17
N ARG A 2 -13.09 10.84 -0.37
CA ARG A 2 -11.67 11.24 -0.48
C ARG A 2 -10.87 10.08 -1.07
N VAL A 3 -10.19 10.33 -2.19
CA VAL A 3 -9.35 9.35 -2.85
C VAL A 3 -7.91 9.86 -2.83
N ALA A 4 -7.00 9.02 -2.38
CA ALA A 4 -5.57 9.35 -2.34
C ALA A 4 -4.80 8.39 -3.23
N THR A 5 -3.75 8.88 -3.85
CA THR A 5 -2.87 8.06 -4.67
C THR A 5 -1.43 8.33 -4.24
N TRP A 6 -0.61 7.27 -4.22
CA TRP A 6 0.77 7.40 -3.76
C TRP A 6 1.64 6.34 -4.42
N ASN A 7 2.69 6.80 -5.09
CA ASN A 7 3.72 5.91 -5.59
C ASN A 7 4.64 5.57 -4.42
N LEU A 8 4.62 4.32 -3.98
CA LEU A 8 5.36 3.89 -2.79
C LEU A 8 6.86 3.74 -3.02
N ASN A 9 7.26 3.52 -4.26
CA ASN A 9 8.67 3.21 -4.58
C ASN A 9 9.21 2.10 -3.67
N GLY A 10 8.38 1.07 -3.48
CA GLY A 10 8.68 -0.06 -2.61
C GLY A 10 8.00 0.06 -1.25
N ILE A 11 7.04 -0.84 -0.97
CA ILE A 11 6.26 -0.76 0.27
C ILE A 11 7.13 -1.03 1.51
N ARG A 12 8.17 -1.85 1.38
CA ARG A 12 9.03 -2.15 2.52
C ARG A 12 9.75 -0.91 3.02
N ALA A 13 10.28 -0.10 2.09
CA ALA A 13 10.92 1.17 2.45
C ALA A 13 9.90 2.19 2.96
N ALA A 14 8.74 2.28 2.30
CA ALA A 14 7.69 3.20 2.72
C ALA A 14 7.20 2.87 4.14
N HIS A 15 7.04 1.59 4.45
CA HIS A 15 6.62 1.15 5.78
C HIS A 15 7.61 1.59 6.86
N ARG A 16 8.91 1.43 6.59
CA ARG A 16 9.94 1.87 7.54
C ARG A 16 9.92 3.38 7.76
N LYS A 17 9.46 4.14 6.77
CA LYS A 17 9.40 5.60 6.84
C LYS A 17 8.08 6.14 7.40
N GLY A 18 7.19 5.27 7.88
CA GLY A 18 5.96 5.70 8.53
C GLY A 18 4.72 5.67 7.67
N LEU A 19 4.65 4.77 6.69
CA LEU A 19 3.49 4.64 5.80
C LEU A 19 2.17 4.55 6.58
N SER A 20 2.11 3.70 7.60
CA SER A 20 0.87 3.49 8.36
C SER A 20 0.43 4.74 9.09
N ASP A 21 1.37 5.47 9.70
CA ASP A 21 1.04 6.73 10.36
C ASP A 21 0.50 7.76 9.38
N PHE A 22 1.11 7.81 8.20
CA PHE A 22 0.69 8.75 7.17
C PHE A 22 -0.71 8.44 6.65
N THR A 23 -0.99 7.16 6.34
CA THR A 23 -2.31 6.78 5.84
C THR A 23 -3.39 7.00 6.88
N ASN A 24 -3.11 6.76 8.16
CA ASN A 24 -4.06 7.03 9.23
C ASN A 24 -4.34 8.52 9.38
N ARG A 25 -3.34 9.35 9.16
CA ARG A 25 -3.48 10.80 9.28
C ARG A 25 -4.31 11.41 8.15
N ILE A 26 -4.15 10.90 6.93
CA ILE A 26 -4.86 11.44 5.76
C ILE A 26 -6.33 11.02 5.74
N ASP A 27 -6.65 9.86 6.25
CA ASP A 27 -8.02 9.34 6.37
C ASP A 27 -8.79 9.37 5.04
N ALA A 28 -8.20 8.77 4.02
CA ALA A 28 -8.86 8.63 2.72
C ALA A 28 -9.82 7.45 2.72
N ASP A 29 -10.87 7.54 1.90
CA ASP A 29 -11.80 6.41 1.71
C ASP A 29 -11.20 5.35 0.80
N VAL A 30 -10.41 5.77 -0.19
CA VAL A 30 -9.75 4.88 -1.13
C VAL A 30 -8.30 5.29 -1.26
N TRP A 31 -7.40 4.32 -1.17
CA TRP A 31 -5.98 4.49 -1.43
C TRP A 31 -5.60 3.73 -2.69
N LEU A 32 -4.91 4.38 -3.60
CA LEU A 32 -4.37 3.79 -4.81
C LEU A 32 -2.84 3.84 -4.72
N PHE A 33 -2.22 2.69 -4.46
CA PHE A 33 -0.77 2.59 -4.31
C PHE A 33 -0.14 2.03 -5.57
N GLN A 34 0.87 2.70 -6.07
CA GLN A 34 1.66 2.23 -7.20
C GLN A 34 3.05 1.82 -6.72
N GLU A 35 3.75 1.02 -7.53
CA GLU A 35 5.11 0.55 -7.27
C GLU A 35 5.25 -0.06 -5.88
N VAL A 36 4.36 -1.01 -5.59
CA VAL A 36 4.42 -1.74 -4.32
C VAL A 36 5.73 -2.54 -4.21
N ARG A 37 6.18 -3.14 -5.32
CA ARG A 37 7.47 -3.84 -5.45
C ARG A 37 7.66 -4.94 -4.41
N ALA A 38 6.59 -5.66 -4.10
CA ALA A 38 6.62 -6.79 -3.18
C ALA A 38 5.52 -7.76 -3.53
N LEU A 39 5.80 -9.03 -3.40
CA LEU A 39 4.77 -10.07 -3.45
C LEU A 39 4.10 -10.16 -2.08
N PRO A 40 2.90 -10.79 -1.98
CA PRO A 40 2.23 -10.92 -0.68
C PRO A 40 3.12 -11.49 0.41
N GLU A 41 3.96 -12.47 0.09
CA GLU A 41 4.88 -13.09 1.05
C GLU A 41 6.08 -12.21 1.41
N GLN A 42 6.26 -11.10 0.71
CA GLN A 42 7.37 -10.17 0.95
C GLN A 42 6.94 -8.91 1.69
N MET A 43 5.69 -8.83 2.10
CA MET A 43 5.18 -7.65 2.80
C MET A 43 5.93 -7.41 4.12
N PRO A 44 6.11 -6.15 4.53
CA PRO A 44 6.80 -5.85 5.77
C PRO A 44 6.08 -6.46 6.97
N ASP A 45 6.85 -6.93 7.95
CA ASP A 45 6.28 -7.42 9.19
C ASP A 45 5.50 -6.30 9.87
N GLY A 46 4.32 -6.65 10.37
CA GLY A 46 3.47 -5.68 11.08
C GLY A 46 2.70 -4.73 10.20
N TRP A 47 2.84 -4.81 8.88
CA TRP A 47 2.04 -3.98 8.00
C TRP A 47 0.58 -4.41 8.04
N GLN A 48 -0.31 -3.43 8.14
CA GLN A 48 -1.75 -3.62 8.03
C GLN A 48 -2.31 -2.59 7.07
N PRO A 49 -3.38 -2.91 6.31
CA PRO A 49 -4.06 -1.90 5.53
C PRO A 49 -4.63 -0.81 6.45
N PRO A 50 -4.94 0.36 5.91
CA PRO A 50 -5.63 1.38 6.71
C PRO A 50 -6.88 0.80 7.37
N GLU A 51 -7.18 1.23 8.57
CA GLU A 51 -8.28 0.68 9.35
C GLU A 51 -9.59 0.73 8.58
N GLY A 52 -10.33 -0.37 8.59
CA GLY A 52 -11.63 -0.48 7.92
C GLY A 52 -11.55 -0.65 6.42
N HIS A 53 -10.37 -0.83 5.85
CA HIS A 53 -10.19 -0.98 4.40
C HIS A 53 -10.01 -2.44 4.00
N ASP A 54 -10.59 -2.80 2.86
CA ASP A 54 -10.29 -4.05 2.17
C ASP A 54 -9.19 -3.80 1.15
N VAL A 55 -8.40 -4.83 0.87
CA VAL A 55 -7.26 -4.73 -0.03
C VAL A 55 -7.53 -5.53 -1.30
N ILE A 56 -7.34 -4.89 -2.46
CA ILE A 56 -7.30 -5.56 -3.74
C ILE A 56 -5.88 -5.41 -4.26
N TRP A 57 -5.21 -6.53 -4.49
CA TRP A 57 -3.81 -6.56 -4.86
C TRP A 57 -3.63 -7.02 -6.30
N HIS A 58 -2.82 -6.29 -7.04
CA HIS A 58 -2.41 -6.68 -8.39
C HIS A 58 -0.87 -6.71 -8.42
N PRO A 59 -0.24 -7.80 -7.96
CA PRO A 59 1.21 -7.87 -7.95
C PRO A 59 1.77 -7.94 -9.36
N ALA A 60 3.00 -7.44 -9.54
CA ALA A 60 3.69 -7.58 -10.80
C ALA A 60 4.04 -9.04 -11.05
N GLN A 61 4.17 -9.40 -12.34
CA GLN A 61 4.55 -10.77 -12.71
C GLN A 61 6.00 -11.08 -12.36
N LYS A 62 6.85 -10.05 -12.34
CA LYS A 62 8.27 -10.20 -11.98
C LYS A 62 8.49 -9.76 -10.55
N LYS A 63 9.23 -10.58 -9.80
CA LYS A 63 9.59 -10.28 -8.43
C LYS A 63 10.37 -8.98 -8.33
N GLY A 64 10.01 -8.11 -7.39
CA GLY A 64 10.71 -6.86 -7.14
C GLY A 64 10.38 -5.72 -8.08
N TYR A 65 9.50 -5.96 -9.04
CA TYR A 65 9.06 -4.92 -9.97
C TYR A 65 7.76 -4.27 -9.47
N SER A 66 7.19 -3.37 -10.27
CA SER A 66 6.03 -2.59 -9.86
C SER A 66 4.90 -3.48 -9.31
N GLY A 67 3.72 -3.12 -9.39
CA GLY A 67 2.54 -3.75 -8.82
C GLY A 67 1.70 -2.68 -8.18
N VAL A 68 0.39 -2.86 -8.21
CA VAL A 68 -0.53 -1.87 -7.66
C VAL A 68 -1.39 -2.52 -6.59
N MET A 69 -1.84 -1.70 -5.64
CA MET A 69 -2.69 -2.16 -4.56
C MET A 69 -3.75 -1.09 -4.31
N THR A 70 -4.98 -1.50 -4.18
CA THR A 70 -6.08 -0.62 -3.85
C THR A 70 -6.60 -0.98 -2.47
N CYS A 71 -6.71 0.00 -1.59
CA CYS A 71 -7.34 -0.17 -0.28
C CYS A 71 -8.60 0.67 -0.26
N SER A 72 -9.75 0.07 0.03
CA SER A 72 -11.04 0.74 -0.03
C SER A 72 -11.91 0.37 1.17
N ARG A 73 -12.56 1.37 1.70
CA ARG A 73 -13.61 1.15 2.71
C ARG A 73 -14.83 0.50 2.10
#